data_738b0f5bcee243156daa137950c993ea
#
_entry.id   738b0f5bcee243156daa137950c993ea
#
_cell.length_a   1.000
_cell.length_b   1.000
_cell.length_c   1.000
_cell.angle_alpha   90.00
_cell.angle_beta   90.00
_cell.angle_gamma   90.00
#
_symmetry.space_group_name_H-M   'P 1'
#
loop_
_entity.id
_entity.type
_entity.pdbx_description
1 polymer ?
#
loop_
_entity_poly.entity_id
_entity_poly.type
_entity_poly.pdbx_seq_one_letter_code
_entity_poly.pdbx_strand_id
1 'polypeptide(L)'
;MKNTDISKKIENIIKLLSNGLYERENIVALTLLSAIAGKPIFLYGPPGTAKSFIAKRISYAFKDSKYFGYLMQRFSTPEDIFGPISLEELKNDRYIRKIEGYLPDADFAFLDEIWKSSPAILNTLLTIINERIFKNGVNEIKVPLKALISASNETPPEGQGLEALYDRFIMRLNITNIKTKDNFEKILQNTELSSFVDIDDNLKISTDEWLEIRKNANNIKLSKTVIDIIHYIKLSIEKFNEENINIYVSDRRWQHIAYLLKLSAYLSGKEEVDIYDCFIIYNCLWSKEEHIEAVKKITENAIREYYNFNDIIDEWKNDFENIKINNECFYLEKVYDTENIDDKYYIAKSFDVVMDEYNNKAETIIYIPIKQLQKNGYFYPLDISRNQTKKFRCNFFGSDKCVVEINSAIKINGLLSNRLSKNYEALFEFEPEYHIKRLKAKKIEKEKKEKYVNILNDLLLKIDNIISNIKNNFEISRNIFMSDEEFNFFREIFDDYIENLESEKLNAEKLKNEIENHETIY
;
A
#
# COMPACT_ATOMS: atom_id res chain seq x y z
N MET A 1 26.53 9.20 17.88
CA MET A 1 26.53 7.75 17.56
C MET A 1 26.46 7.58 16.06
N LYS A 2 27.19 6.61 15.45
CA LYS A 2 26.96 6.27 14.04
C LYS A 2 25.58 5.62 13.92
N ASN A 3 24.83 5.89 12.85
CA ASN A 3 23.46 5.38 12.66
C ASN A 3 23.34 3.86 12.83
N THR A 4 24.37 3.10 12.48
CA THR A 4 24.43 1.63 12.67
C THR A 4 24.48 1.18 14.14
N ASP A 5 25.00 2.00 15.05
CA ASP A 5 25.08 1.64 16.48
C ASP A 5 23.70 1.80 17.15
N ILE A 6 22.90 2.80 16.71
CA ILE A 6 21.57 3.04 17.23
C ILE A 6 20.59 1.94 16.80
N SER A 7 20.67 1.48 15.55
CA SER A 7 19.83 0.41 15.03
C SER A 7 20.02 -0.88 15.82
N LYS A 8 21.27 -1.32 16.03
CA LYS A 8 21.59 -2.51 16.84
C LYS A 8 21.13 -2.37 18.30
N LYS A 9 21.25 -1.17 18.89
CA LYS A 9 20.78 -0.89 20.25
C LYS A 9 19.28 -1.09 20.34
N ILE A 10 18.49 -0.50 19.44
CA ILE A 10 17.04 -0.59 19.42
C ILE A 10 16.57 -2.03 19.15
N GLU A 11 17.21 -2.73 18.20
CA GLU A 11 16.92 -4.13 17.92
C GLU A 11 17.13 -5.02 19.16
N ASN A 12 18.21 -4.83 19.89
CA ASN A 12 18.47 -5.55 21.15
C ASN A 12 17.42 -5.24 22.21
N ILE A 13 17.02 -3.97 22.34
CA ILE A 13 15.94 -3.57 23.26
C ILE A 13 14.64 -4.28 22.88
N ILE A 14 14.24 -4.27 21.59
CA ILE A 14 13.03 -4.95 21.13
C ILE A 14 13.07 -6.44 21.48
N LYS A 15 14.17 -7.13 21.22
CA LYS A 15 14.35 -8.55 21.55
C LYS A 15 14.18 -8.81 23.05
N LEU A 16 14.81 -8.01 23.90
CA LEU A 16 14.69 -8.14 25.36
C LEU A 16 13.25 -7.89 25.84
N LEU A 17 12.60 -6.84 25.36
CA LEU A 17 11.24 -6.50 25.72
C LEU A 17 10.22 -7.56 25.27
N SER A 18 10.47 -8.21 24.14
CA SER A 18 9.59 -9.21 23.53
C SER A 18 9.77 -10.62 24.14
N ASN A 19 10.82 -10.84 24.94
CA ASN A 19 11.12 -12.15 25.48
C ASN A 19 9.93 -12.75 26.24
N GLY A 20 9.48 -13.94 25.85
CA GLY A 20 8.31 -14.64 26.39
C GLY A 20 6.94 -14.04 25.97
N LEU A 21 6.91 -13.02 25.10
CA LEU A 21 5.71 -12.46 24.52
C LEU A 21 5.52 -13.00 23.09
N TYR A 22 4.93 -14.18 22.97
CA TYR A 22 4.78 -14.85 21.68
C TYR A 22 3.81 -14.10 20.74
N GLU A 23 4.18 -13.94 19.48
CA GLU A 23 3.44 -13.19 18.44
C GLU A 23 3.16 -11.72 18.81
N ARG A 24 4.04 -11.11 19.64
CA ARG A 24 3.91 -9.71 20.10
C ARG A 24 5.12 -8.86 19.76
N GLU A 25 6.11 -9.41 19.07
CA GLU A 25 7.37 -8.75 18.78
C GLU A 25 7.16 -7.44 17.99
N ASN A 26 6.36 -7.51 16.92
CA ASN A 26 5.99 -6.32 16.13
C ASN A 26 5.20 -5.29 16.96
N ILE A 27 4.25 -5.74 17.79
CA ILE A 27 3.48 -4.85 18.69
C ILE A 27 4.40 -4.12 19.66
N VAL A 28 5.37 -4.84 20.25
CA VAL A 28 6.38 -4.27 21.15
C VAL A 28 7.25 -3.26 20.39
N ALA A 29 7.71 -3.62 19.18
CA ALA A 29 8.55 -2.76 18.35
C ALA A 29 7.82 -1.45 17.98
N LEU A 30 6.60 -1.52 17.48
CA LEU A 30 5.81 -0.35 17.10
C LEU A 30 5.40 0.49 18.33
N THR A 31 5.14 -0.16 19.49
CA THR A 31 4.88 0.56 20.75
C THR A 31 6.13 1.32 21.19
N LEU A 32 7.31 0.71 21.11
CA LEU A 32 8.59 1.37 21.41
C LEU A 32 8.85 2.53 20.44
N LEU A 33 8.64 2.35 19.14
CA LEU A 33 8.76 3.41 18.12
C LEU A 33 7.91 4.61 18.50
N SER A 34 6.64 4.37 18.82
CA SER A 34 5.69 5.44 19.17
C SER A 34 6.05 6.12 20.50
N ALA A 35 6.57 5.37 21.47
CA ALA A 35 7.08 5.89 22.74
C ALA A 35 8.31 6.80 22.52
N ILE A 36 9.26 6.39 21.69
CA ILE A 36 10.40 7.22 21.30
C ILE A 36 9.93 8.47 20.55
N ALA A 37 8.93 8.36 19.69
CA ALA A 37 8.30 9.49 19.00
C ALA A 37 7.59 10.46 19.95
N GLY A 38 7.30 10.05 21.18
CA GLY A 38 6.47 10.82 22.12
C GLY A 38 5.02 10.91 21.70
N LYS A 39 4.52 9.91 20.96
CA LYS A 39 3.14 9.85 20.45
C LYS A 39 2.29 8.88 21.27
N PRO A 40 1.00 9.19 21.53
CA PRO A 40 0.09 8.28 22.22
C PRO A 40 -0.20 7.04 21.39
N ILE A 41 -0.38 5.91 22.10
CA ILE A 41 -0.58 4.58 21.51
C ILE A 41 -1.90 4.01 22.03
N PHE A 42 -2.66 3.40 21.14
CA PHE A 42 -3.87 2.66 21.48
C PHE A 42 -3.70 1.18 21.16
N LEU A 43 -3.83 0.33 22.17
CA LEU A 43 -3.78 -1.12 22.08
C LEU A 43 -5.21 -1.66 22.08
N TYR A 44 -5.68 -2.09 20.94
CA TYR A 44 -7.00 -2.69 20.74
C TYR A 44 -6.90 -4.21 20.78
N GLY A 45 -7.83 -4.87 21.45
CA GLY A 45 -7.93 -6.34 21.42
C GLY A 45 -8.56 -6.94 22.67
N PRO A 46 -8.86 -8.27 22.66
CA PRO A 46 -9.52 -8.95 23.73
C PRO A 46 -8.71 -8.92 25.04
N PRO A 47 -9.35 -9.11 26.21
CA PRO A 47 -8.65 -9.23 27.47
C PRO A 47 -7.71 -10.45 27.49
N GLY A 48 -6.65 -10.38 28.30
CA GLY A 48 -5.68 -11.48 28.41
C GLY A 48 -4.62 -11.54 27.30
N THR A 49 -4.53 -10.55 26.42
CA THR A 49 -3.56 -10.48 25.31
C THR A 49 -2.26 -9.76 25.63
N ALA A 50 -1.92 -9.63 26.90
CA ALA A 50 -0.68 -9.04 27.43
C ALA A 50 -0.51 -7.51 27.23
N LYS A 51 -1.57 -6.75 26.99
CA LYS A 51 -1.50 -5.29 26.75
C LYS A 51 -0.80 -4.53 27.89
N SER A 52 -1.15 -4.81 29.15
CA SER A 52 -0.54 -4.20 30.33
C SER A 52 0.95 -4.60 30.52
N PHE A 53 1.31 -5.83 30.18
CA PHE A 53 2.71 -6.27 30.20
C PHE A 53 3.55 -5.50 29.19
N ILE A 54 3.05 -5.37 27.94
CA ILE A 54 3.73 -4.60 26.89
C ILE A 54 3.96 -3.17 27.37
N ALA A 55 2.92 -2.49 27.86
CA ALA A 55 3.01 -1.11 28.32
C ALA A 55 4.05 -0.93 29.44
N LYS A 56 4.06 -1.83 30.42
CA LYS A 56 5.01 -1.78 31.53
C LYS A 56 6.44 -2.08 31.07
N ARG A 57 6.62 -3.07 30.18
CA ARG A 57 7.94 -3.43 29.65
C ARG A 57 8.58 -2.28 28.85
N ILE A 58 7.80 -1.53 28.07
CA ILE A 58 8.30 -0.36 27.34
C ILE A 58 8.96 0.66 28.28
N SER A 59 8.44 0.86 29.49
CA SER A 59 9.07 1.80 30.43
C SER A 59 10.48 1.37 30.86
N TYR A 60 10.77 0.08 30.92
CA TYR A 60 12.11 -0.43 31.27
C TYR A 60 13.18 -0.16 30.22
N ALA A 61 12.79 0.15 28.98
CA ALA A 61 13.73 0.57 27.94
C ALA A 61 14.34 1.96 28.21
N PHE A 62 13.75 2.74 29.16
CA PHE A 62 14.18 4.10 29.44
C PHE A 62 14.80 4.19 30.83
N LYS A 63 15.88 4.97 30.93
CA LYS A 63 16.60 5.15 32.18
C LYS A 63 15.79 6.01 33.18
N ASP A 64 15.77 5.59 34.45
CA ASP A 64 15.15 6.30 35.57
C ASP A 64 13.69 6.72 35.31
N SER A 65 12.94 5.92 34.54
CA SER A 65 11.56 6.25 34.15
C SER A 65 10.55 5.94 35.24
N LYS A 66 9.63 6.87 35.48
CA LYS A 66 8.47 6.69 36.37
C LYS A 66 7.31 6.13 35.55
N TYR A 67 6.70 5.05 36.03
CA TYR A 67 5.56 4.40 35.41
C TYR A 67 4.31 4.56 36.23
N PHE A 68 3.22 4.99 35.63
CA PHE A 68 1.87 5.02 36.20
C PHE A 68 0.96 4.07 35.38
N GLY A 69 0.26 3.16 36.07
CA GLY A 69 -0.70 2.24 35.42
C GLY A 69 -2.02 2.24 36.18
N TYR A 70 -3.14 2.37 35.45
CA TYR A 70 -4.45 2.39 36.06
C TYR A 70 -5.50 1.71 35.15
N LEU A 71 -6.39 0.89 35.77
CA LEU A 71 -7.54 0.30 35.11
C LEU A 71 -8.75 1.22 35.28
N MET A 72 -9.19 1.84 34.21
CA MET A 72 -10.33 2.74 34.19
C MET A 72 -11.65 2.00 34.42
N GLN A 73 -12.50 2.62 35.25
CA GLN A 73 -13.83 2.15 35.57
C GLN A 73 -14.84 3.28 35.43
N ARG A 74 -16.13 2.98 35.35
CA ARG A 74 -17.19 3.98 35.22
C ARG A 74 -17.22 4.98 36.41
N PHE A 75 -16.73 4.56 37.57
CA PHE A 75 -16.67 5.37 38.80
C PHE A 75 -15.28 5.91 39.11
N SER A 76 -14.33 5.77 38.19
CA SER A 76 -13.01 6.36 38.35
C SER A 76 -13.11 7.86 38.46
N THR A 77 -12.41 8.40 39.44
CA THR A 77 -12.40 9.84 39.77
C THR A 77 -11.12 10.51 39.27
N PRO A 78 -11.11 11.82 39.05
CA PRO A 78 -9.88 12.55 38.72
C PRO A 78 -8.77 12.38 39.80
N GLU A 79 -9.13 12.11 41.03
CA GLU A 79 -8.21 11.85 42.14
C GLU A 79 -7.38 10.58 41.91
N ASP A 80 -7.98 9.56 41.36
CA ASP A 80 -7.32 8.28 41.08
C ASP A 80 -6.22 8.39 40.02
N ILE A 81 -6.36 9.34 39.11
CA ILE A 81 -5.46 9.52 37.96
C ILE A 81 -4.48 10.67 38.19
N PHE A 82 -4.97 11.81 38.69
CA PHE A 82 -4.20 13.03 38.78
C PHE A 82 -3.75 13.36 40.22
N GLY A 83 -4.13 12.53 41.16
CA GLY A 83 -3.80 12.67 42.58
C GLY A 83 -4.86 13.37 43.41
N PRO A 84 -4.90 13.07 44.74
CA PRO A 84 -5.85 13.64 45.69
C PRO A 84 -5.55 15.12 45.94
N ILE A 85 -6.58 15.85 46.38
CA ILE A 85 -6.43 17.23 46.81
C ILE A 85 -5.59 17.26 48.11
N SER A 86 -4.62 18.16 48.16
CA SER A 86 -3.84 18.42 49.38
C SER A 86 -4.69 19.11 50.45
N LEU A 87 -4.92 18.42 51.54
CA LEU A 87 -5.67 19.00 52.68
C LEU A 87 -4.95 20.20 53.29
N GLU A 88 -3.64 20.25 53.23
CA GLU A 88 -2.82 21.34 53.70
C GLU A 88 -3.02 22.61 52.87
N GLU A 89 -2.97 22.47 51.54
CA GLU A 89 -3.20 23.57 50.61
C GLU A 89 -4.68 24.04 50.64
N LEU A 90 -5.61 23.10 50.81
CA LEU A 90 -7.03 23.43 50.91
C LEU A 90 -7.35 24.30 52.13
N LYS A 91 -6.64 24.11 53.26
CA LYS A 91 -6.75 24.99 54.43
C LYS A 91 -6.30 26.42 54.15
N ASN A 92 -5.47 26.61 53.15
CA ASN A 92 -4.97 27.90 52.68
C ASN A 92 -5.76 28.43 51.45
N ASP A 93 -6.98 27.96 51.27
CA ASP A 93 -7.86 28.30 50.13
C ASP A 93 -7.23 28.00 48.74
N ARG A 94 -6.33 27.02 48.67
CA ARG A 94 -5.67 26.61 47.42
C ARG A 94 -6.10 25.22 47.02
N TYR A 95 -6.63 25.10 45.80
CA TYR A 95 -7.04 23.83 45.24
C TYR A 95 -5.85 23.18 44.49
N ILE A 96 -4.98 22.48 45.21
CA ILE A 96 -3.77 21.86 44.68
C ILE A 96 -3.82 20.35 44.94
N ARG A 97 -3.49 19.55 43.94
CA ARG A 97 -3.40 18.09 44.01
C ARG A 97 -1.97 17.64 44.35
N LYS A 98 -1.86 16.52 45.06
CA LYS A 98 -0.59 15.79 45.24
C LYS A 98 -0.39 14.90 44.04
N ILE A 99 0.57 15.26 43.20
CA ILE A 99 0.78 14.58 41.88
C ILE A 99 1.84 13.48 41.95
N GLU A 100 2.63 13.40 42.99
CA GLU A 100 3.69 12.41 43.16
C GLU A 100 3.13 10.99 43.13
N GLY A 101 3.66 10.15 42.17
CA GLY A 101 3.18 8.80 41.95
C GLY A 101 1.91 8.68 41.09
N TYR A 102 1.37 9.81 40.59
CA TYR A 102 0.22 9.87 39.70
C TYR A 102 0.64 10.27 38.28
N LEU A 103 -0.31 10.20 37.33
CA LEU A 103 -0.05 10.46 35.90
C LEU A 103 0.72 11.76 35.63
N PRO A 104 0.45 12.91 36.30
CA PRO A 104 1.19 14.14 36.01
C PRO A 104 2.68 14.11 36.39
N ASP A 105 3.12 13.14 37.20
CA ASP A 105 4.52 12.92 37.58
C ASP A 105 5.20 11.80 36.79
N ALA A 106 4.46 11.10 35.91
CA ALA A 106 4.93 9.91 35.23
C ALA A 106 5.58 10.21 33.87
N ASP A 107 6.66 9.47 33.56
CA ASP A 107 7.25 9.42 32.22
C ASP A 107 6.43 8.53 31.29
N PHE A 108 5.87 7.43 31.80
CA PHE A 108 5.04 6.47 31.10
C PHE A 108 3.73 6.29 31.83
N ALA A 109 2.63 6.48 31.11
CA ALA A 109 1.31 6.21 31.63
C ALA A 109 0.62 5.11 30.83
N PHE A 110 0.02 4.14 31.55
CA PHE A 110 -0.84 3.11 30.98
C PHE A 110 -2.25 3.24 31.53
N LEU A 111 -3.22 3.41 30.63
CA LEU A 111 -4.63 3.53 30.99
C LEU A 111 -5.41 2.39 30.30
N ASP A 112 -5.75 1.36 31.09
CA ASP A 112 -6.56 0.25 30.59
C ASP A 112 -8.05 0.63 30.60
N GLU A 113 -8.82 0.11 29.65
CA GLU A 113 -10.25 0.36 29.46
C GLU A 113 -10.59 1.88 29.39
N ILE A 114 -9.79 2.63 28.65
CA ILE A 114 -9.81 4.11 28.65
C ILE A 114 -11.21 4.69 28.35
N TRP A 115 -12.02 4.03 27.53
CA TRP A 115 -13.34 4.54 27.15
C TRP A 115 -14.39 4.45 28.25
N LYS A 116 -14.09 3.77 29.35
CA LYS A 116 -14.93 3.75 30.57
C LYS A 116 -14.76 4.99 31.45
N SER A 117 -13.84 5.88 31.10
CA SER A 117 -13.53 7.09 31.86
C SER A 117 -14.62 8.14 31.77
N SER A 118 -14.70 8.99 32.82
CA SER A 118 -15.56 10.16 32.78
C SER A 118 -15.05 11.22 31.77
N PRO A 119 -15.94 12.05 31.20
CA PRO A 119 -15.53 13.15 30.32
C PRO A 119 -14.54 14.14 30.97
N ALA A 120 -14.63 14.34 32.27
CA ALA A 120 -13.71 15.23 33.00
C ALA A 120 -12.26 14.72 32.95
N ILE A 121 -12.06 13.40 33.13
CA ILE A 121 -10.73 12.78 33.04
C ILE A 121 -10.22 12.90 31.60
N LEU A 122 -11.05 12.56 30.60
CA LEU A 122 -10.66 12.57 29.21
C LEU A 122 -10.28 13.96 28.69
N ASN A 123 -10.99 15.00 29.13
CA ASN A 123 -10.65 16.40 28.81
C ASN A 123 -9.31 16.84 29.43
N THR A 124 -9.02 16.43 30.66
CA THR A 124 -7.72 16.69 31.29
C THR A 124 -6.60 15.97 30.56
N LEU A 125 -6.82 14.71 30.12
CA LEU A 125 -5.87 13.94 29.32
C LEU A 125 -5.59 14.61 27.97
N LEU A 126 -6.60 15.21 27.33
CA LEU A 126 -6.42 15.97 26.08
C LEU A 126 -5.39 17.09 26.24
N THR A 127 -5.46 17.86 27.32
CA THR A 127 -4.50 18.93 27.60
C THR A 127 -3.10 18.38 27.85
N ILE A 128 -2.98 17.31 28.63
CA ILE A 128 -1.70 16.66 28.91
C ILE A 128 -1.07 16.09 27.61
N ILE A 129 -1.85 15.46 26.78
CA ILE A 129 -1.37 14.87 25.51
C ILE A 129 -0.89 15.96 24.55
N ASN A 130 -1.64 17.05 24.42
CA ASN A 130 -1.35 18.10 23.45
C ASN A 130 -0.23 19.03 23.89
N GLU A 131 -0.30 19.49 25.14
CA GLU A 131 0.50 20.61 25.62
C GLU A 131 1.59 20.16 26.61
N ARG A 132 1.51 18.90 27.08
CA ARG A 132 2.39 18.41 28.16
C ARG A 132 2.30 19.25 29.45
N ILE A 133 1.12 19.79 29.70
CA ILE A 133 0.84 20.64 30.86
C ILE A 133 -0.33 20.03 31.64
N PHE A 134 -0.20 20.03 32.95
CA PHE A 134 -1.27 19.74 33.90
C PHE A 134 -1.59 20.99 34.69
N LYS A 135 -2.85 21.41 34.71
CA LYS A 135 -3.32 22.55 35.51
C LYS A 135 -3.60 22.10 36.94
N ASN A 136 -2.78 22.52 37.89
CA ASN A 136 -2.90 22.19 39.31
C ASN A 136 -3.24 23.44 40.10
N GLY A 137 -4.51 23.70 40.27
CA GLY A 137 -5.01 24.97 40.79
C GLY A 137 -4.71 26.11 39.83
N VAL A 138 -3.98 27.11 40.31
CA VAL A 138 -3.52 28.27 39.50
C VAL A 138 -2.20 28.01 38.79
N ASN A 139 -1.52 26.91 39.10
CA ASN A 139 -0.21 26.58 38.55
C ASN A 139 -0.32 25.66 37.34
N GLU A 140 0.52 25.89 36.35
CA GLU A 140 0.73 25.00 35.21
C GLU A 140 2.00 24.19 35.43
N ILE A 141 1.87 22.86 35.48
CA ILE A 141 2.98 21.94 35.75
C ILE A 141 3.30 21.23 34.44
N LYS A 142 4.57 21.24 34.06
CA LYS A 142 5.03 20.48 32.91
C LYS A 142 5.08 18.99 33.23
N VAL A 143 4.34 18.18 32.50
CA VAL A 143 4.28 16.72 32.64
C VAL A 143 5.44 16.08 31.88
N PRO A 144 6.29 15.25 32.53
CA PRO A 144 7.45 14.64 31.88
C PRO A 144 7.10 13.51 30.93
N LEU A 145 5.84 13.32 30.62
CA LEU A 145 5.27 12.18 29.87
C LEU A 145 5.99 11.93 28.54
N LYS A 146 6.68 10.81 28.42
CA LYS A 146 7.30 10.33 27.18
C LYS A 146 6.28 9.60 26.32
N ALA A 147 5.47 8.70 26.94
CA ALA A 147 4.41 8.00 26.23
C ALA A 147 3.16 7.80 27.09
N LEU A 148 2.00 7.96 26.45
CA LEU A 148 0.71 7.49 26.95
C LEU A 148 0.32 6.25 26.14
N ILE A 149 0.18 5.12 26.80
CA ILE A 149 -0.29 3.87 26.23
C ILE A 149 -1.69 3.62 26.79
N SER A 150 -2.67 3.50 25.94
CA SER A 150 -4.03 3.18 26.36
C SER A 150 -4.49 1.87 25.75
N ALA A 151 -5.36 1.18 26.44
CA ALA A 151 -5.88 -0.09 25.97
C ALA A 151 -7.40 -0.15 26.11
N SER A 152 -8.04 -0.91 25.24
CA SER A 152 -9.44 -1.32 25.36
C SER A 152 -9.73 -2.51 24.45
N ASN A 153 -10.81 -3.22 24.75
CA ASN A 153 -11.41 -4.21 23.87
C ASN A 153 -12.52 -3.63 22.96
N GLU A 154 -12.75 -2.33 23.06
CA GLU A 154 -13.77 -1.60 22.31
C GLU A 154 -13.14 -0.34 21.70
N THR A 155 -13.68 0.11 20.56
CA THR A 155 -13.41 1.45 20.01
C THR A 155 -14.26 2.49 20.77
N PRO A 156 -13.93 3.80 20.69
CA PRO A 156 -14.72 4.80 21.39
C PRO A 156 -16.19 4.78 20.93
N PRO A 157 -17.15 4.85 21.86
CA PRO A 157 -18.56 4.91 21.50
C PRO A 157 -18.87 6.21 20.75
N GLU A 158 -19.68 6.09 19.69
CA GLU A 158 -20.06 7.22 18.84
C GLU A 158 -20.94 8.26 19.58
N GLY A 159 -20.80 9.51 19.20
CA GLY A 159 -21.64 10.61 19.69
C GLY A 159 -21.36 11.06 21.12
N GLN A 160 -20.26 10.62 21.73
CA GLN A 160 -19.85 11.04 23.08
C GLN A 160 -18.74 12.10 23.10
N GLY A 161 -18.36 12.63 21.94
CA GLY A 161 -17.30 13.64 21.81
C GLY A 161 -15.89 13.11 22.06
N LEU A 162 -15.69 11.80 21.95
CA LEU A 162 -14.41 11.13 22.18
C LEU A 162 -13.49 11.12 20.96
N GLU A 163 -14.03 11.49 19.81
CA GLU A 163 -13.34 11.48 18.51
C GLU A 163 -12.07 12.34 18.57
N ALA A 164 -12.14 13.47 19.26
CA ALA A 164 -11.01 14.37 19.44
C ALA A 164 -9.85 13.74 20.23
N LEU A 165 -10.14 12.94 21.26
CA LEU A 165 -9.12 12.20 22.01
C LEU A 165 -8.61 11.01 21.19
N TYR A 166 -9.51 10.28 20.53
CA TYR A 166 -9.14 9.14 19.72
C TYR A 166 -8.24 9.51 18.53
N ASP A 167 -8.46 10.69 17.93
CA ASP A 167 -7.58 11.22 16.87
C ASP A 167 -6.14 11.48 17.35
N ARG A 168 -5.90 11.65 18.65
CA ARG A 168 -4.55 11.82 19.20
C ARG A 168 -3.78 10.51 19.34
N PHE A 169 -4.47 9.39 19.47
CA PHE A 169 -3.82 8.08 19.41
C PHE A 169 -3.39 7.79 17.96
N ILE A 170 -2.16 8.17 17.65
CA ILE A 170 -1.63 8.08 16.29
C ILE A 170 -1.39 6.63 15.93
N MET A 171 -0.66 5.89 16.77
CA MET A 171 -0.43 4.46 16.60
C MET A 171 -1.57 3.67 17.26
N ARG A 172 -2.22 2.83 16.47
CA ARG A 172 -3.32 1.97 16.91
C ARG A 172 -3.00 0.54 16.52
N LEU A 173 -2.76 -0.30 17.51
CA LEU A 173 -2.28 -1.66 17.30
C LEU A 173 -3.37 -2.66 17.66
N ASN A 174 -3.73 -3.50 16.70
CA ASN A 174 -4.68 -4.60 16.93
C ASN A 174 -3.93 -5.82 17.45
N ILE A 175 -4.30 -6.28 18.64
CA ILE A 175 -3.69 -7.41 19.32
C ILE A 175 -4.69 -8.57 19.33
N THR A 176 -4.47 -9.57 18.50
CA THR A 176 -5.31 -10.77 18.40
C THR A 176 -4.83 -11.89 19.35
N ASN A 177 -5.62 -12.92 19.51
CA ASN A 177 -5.17 -14.13 20.20
C ASN A 177 -4.03 -14.80 19.41
N ILE A 178 -3.26 -15.65 20.10
CA ILE A 178 -2.18 -16.41 19.46
C ILE A 178 -2.77 -17.36 18.42
N LYS A 179 -2.15 -17.38 17.24
CA LYS A 179 -2.65 -18.10 16.05
C LYS A 179 -1.90 -19.42 15.82
N THR A 180 -0.59 -19.44 16.10
CA THR A 180 0.25 -20.59 15.78
C THR A 180 0.21 -21.64 16.90
N LYS A 181 0.12 -22.91 16.51
CA LYS A 181 0.08 -24.04 17.44
C LYS A 181 1.33 -24.08 18.33
N ASP A 182 2.49 -23.89 17.75
CA ASP A 182 3.78 -23.95 18.48
C ASP A 182 3.87 -22.88 19.58
N ASN A 183 3.42 -21.65 19.29
CA ASN A 183 3.41 -20.57 20.28
C ASN A 183 2.34 -20.78 21.33
N PHE A 184 1.20 -21.37 20.97
CA PHE A 184 0.18 -21.75 21.94
C PHE A 184 0.68 -22.84 22.89
N GLU A 185 1.39 -23.88 22.40
CA GLU A 185 2.01 -24.91 23.22
C GLU A 185 3.08 -24.32 24.16
N LYS A 186 3.89 -23.35 23.70
CA LYS A 186 4.86 -22.64 24.53
C LYS A 186 4.18 -21.88 25.67
N ILE A 187 3.03 -21.25 25.44
CA ILE A 187 2.27 -20.58 26.51
C ILE A 187 1.79 -21.58 27.56
N LEU A 188 1.27 -22.73 27.13
CA LEU A 188 0.82 -23.76 28.06
C LEU A 188 1.94 -24.32 28.95
N GLN A 189 3.16 -24.33 28.43
CA GLN A 189 4.35 -24.80 29.15
C GLN A 189 4.98 -23.72 30.04
N ASN A 190 4.82 -22.43 29.67
CA ASN A 190 5.37 -21.31 30.42
C ASN A 190 4.35 -20.83 31.45
N THR A 191 4.54 -21.22 32.70
CA THR A 191 3.61 -20.91 33.78
C THR A 191 3.72 -19.52 34.36
N GLU A 192 4.84 -18.79 34.12
CA GLU A 192 5.07 -17.47 34.67
C GLU A 192 5.57 -16.47 33.60
N LEU A 193 4.67 -15.58 33.18
CA LEU A 193 5.03 -14.42 32.38
C LEU A 193 5.38 -13.25 33.31
N SER A 194 6.66 -12.87 33.38
CA SER A 194 7.07 -11.69 34.16
C SER A 194 6.82 -10.39 33.40
N SER A 195 6.25 -9.41 34.09
CA SER A 195 6.20 -8.03 33.57
C SER A 195 7.54 -7.32 33.67
N PHE A 196 8.45 -7.84 34.50
CA PHE A 196 9.81 -7.30 34.68
C PHE A 196 10.75 -7.85 33.61
N VAL A 197 11.54 -6.96 33.03
CA VAL A 197 12.62 -7.28 32.10
C VAL A 197 13.86 -6.58 32.58
N ASP A 198 14.92 -7.34 32.80
CA ASP A 198 16.22 -6.78 33.15
C ASP A 198 16.94 -6.31 31.88
N ILE A 199 17.19 -5.02 31.78
CA ILE A 199 17.89 -4.38 30.67
C ILE A 199 19.12 -3.69 31.25
N ASP A 200 20.29 -4.00 30.70
CA ASP A 200 21.54 -3.32 31.08
C ASP A 200 21.38 -1.81 30.95
N ASP A 201 21.83 -1.07 31.98
CA ASP A 201 21.71 0.39 32.00
C ASP A 201 22.37 1.09 30.81
N ASN A 202 23.40 0.48 30.21
CA ASN A 202 24.04 0.99 29.00
C ASN A 202 23.16 0.86 27.75
N LEU A 203 22.21 -0.07 27.75
CA LEU A 203 21.24 -0.23 26.67
C LEU A 203 20.02 0.65 26.84
N LYS A 204 19.71 1.09 28.07
CA LYS A 204 18.55 1.97 28.31
C LYS A 204 18.72 3.31 27.62
N ILE A 205 17.61 3.88 27.18
CA ILE A 205 17.55 5.19 26.52
C ILE A 205 17.47 6.27 27.61
N SER A 206 18.50 7.12 27.69
CA SER A 206 18.45 8.28 28.60
C SER A 206 17.53 9.38 28.08
N THR A 207 17.13 10.31 28.92
CA THR A 207 16.29 11.45 28.50
C THR A 207 16.99 12.33 27.46
N ASP A 208 18.30 12.55 27.60
CA ASP A 208 19.08 13.34 26.63
C ASP A 208 19.19 12.61 25.29
N GLU A 209 19.46 11.31 25.31
CA GLU A 209 19.48 10.48 24.11
C GLU A 209 18.12 10.45 23.42
N TRP A 210 17.02 10.35 24.18
CA TRP A 210 15.66 10.42 23.65
C TRP A 210 15.38 11.74 22.91
N LEU A 211 15.83 12.87 23.48
CA LEU A 211 15.69 14.19 22.85
C LEU A 211 16.55 14.32 21.60
N GLU A 212 17.78 13.79 21.63
CA GLU A 212 18.69 13.78 20.49
C GLU A 212 18.14 12.95 19.32
N ILE A 213 17.66 11.73 19.58
CA ILE A 213 17.01 10.85 18.59
C ILE A 213 15.88 11.59 17.89
N ARG A 214 14.98 12.22 18.66
CA ARG A 214 13.84 12.96 18.13
C ARG A 214 14.24 14.17 17.28
N LYS A 215 15.29 14.86 17.67
CA LYS A 215 15.84 15.98 16.90
C LYS A 215 16.44 15.51 15.57
N ASN A 216 17.22 14.43 15.61
CA ASN A 216 17.88 13.90 14.42
C ASN A 216 16.89 13.28 13.44
N ALA A 217 15.85 12.59 13.91
CA ALA A 217 14.79 12.05 13.07
C ALA A 217 14.06 13.13 12.25
N ASN A 218 13.95 14.36 12.73
CA ASN A 218 13.35 15.45 11.95
C ASN A 218 14.16 15.80 10.68
N ASN A 219 15.46 15.52 10.64
CA ASN A 219 16.33 15.81 9.50
C ASN A 219 16.22 14.74 8.41
N ILE A 220 15.66 13.57 8.71
CA ILE A 220 15.42 12.51 7.71
C ILE A 220 14.39 12.99 6.69
N LYS A 221 14.67 12.76 5.42
CA LYS A 221 13.80 13.15 4.31
C LYS A 221 12.82 12.02 3.98
N LEU A 222 11.69 12.38 3.40
CA LEU A 222 10.80 11.43 2.73
C LEU A 222 11.25 11.31 1.28
N SER A 223 11.44 10.11 0.77
CA SER A 223 11.68 9.89 -0.66
C SER A 223 10.44 10.31 -1.47
N LYS A 224 10.65 10.60 -2.75
CA LYS A 224 9.53 10.91 -3.66
C LYS A 224 8.55 9.74 -3.71
N THR A 225 9.04 8.52 -3.82
CA THR A 225 8.23 7.30 -3.82
C THR A 225 7.34 7.19 -2.58
N VAL A 226 7.87 7.47 -1.38
CA VAL A 226 7.08 7.45 -0.14
C VAL A 226 5.99 8.55 -0.13
N ILE A 227 6.29 9.73 -0.66
CA ILE A 227 5.30 10.81 -0.78
C ILE A 227 4.16 10.38 -1.73
N ASP A 228 4.51 9.77 -2.86
CA ASP A 228 3.55 9.28 -3.85
C ASP A 228 2.70 8.13 -3.27
N ILE A 229 3.29 7.20 -2.49
CA ILE A 229 2.56 6.16 -1.74
C ILE A 229 1.55 6.78 -0.76
N ILE A 230 1.98 7.75 0.05
CA ILE A 230 1.09 8.43 1.00
C ILE A 230 -0.08 9.10 0.28
N HIS A 231 0.21 9.75 -0.85
CA HIS A 231 -0.81 10.39 -1.68
C HIS A 231 -1.80 9.38 -2.28
N TYR A 232 -1.28 8.26 -2.79
CA TYR A 232 -2.11 7.15 -3.30
C TYR A 232 -3.02 6.59 -2.19
N ILE A 233 -2.49 6.34 -0.99
CA ILE A 233 -3.28 5.86 0.15
C ILE A 233 -4.38 6.87 0.50
N LYS A 234 -4.07 8.18 0.54
CA LYS A 234 -5.05 9.23 0.80
C LYS A 234 -6.18 9.22 -0.21
N LEU A 235 -5.88 9.20 -1.50
CA LEU A 235 -6.88 9.15 -2.58
C LEU A 235 -7.70 7.86 -2.54
N SER A 236 -7.06 6.73 -2.23
CA SER A 236 -7.75 5.44 -2.10
C SER A 236 -8.74 5.43 -0.92
N ILE A 237 -8.39 6.07 0.20
CA ILE A 237 -9.32 6.24 1.33
C ILE A 237 -10.49 7.16 0.94
N GLU A 238 -10.25 8.27 0.24
CA GLU A 238 -11.30 9.16 -0.23
C GLU A 238 -12.29 8.42 -1.14
N LYS A 239 -11.78 7.64 -2.09
CA LYS A 239 -12.60 6.80 -2.98
C LYS A 239 -13.37 5.71 -2.22
N PHE A 240 -12.73 5.07 -1.25
CA PHE A 240 -13.36 4.05 -0.40
C PHE A 240 -14.52 4.63 0.44
N ASN A 241 -14.38 5.87 0.90
CA ASN A 241 -15.43 6.58 1.64
C ASN A 241 -16.68 6.89 0.78
N GLU A 242 -16.54 7.04 -0.54
CA GLU A 242 -17.67 7.18 -1.45
C GLU A 242 -18.56 5.94 -1.49
N GLU A 243 -18.00 4.77 -1.18
CA GLU A 243 -18.66 3.45 -1.21
C GLU A 243 -19.30 3.00 0.11
N ASN A 244 -19.37 3.83 1.18
CA ASN A 244 -20.09 3.63 2.46
C ASN A 244 -19.28 3.40 3.75
N ILE A 245 -17.96 3.55 3.79
CA ILE A 245 -17.18 3.39 5.02
C ILE A 245 -16.42 4.68 5.29
N ASN A 246 -16.74 5.35 6.39
CA ASN A 246 -16.18 6.67 6.70
C ASN A 246 -14.88 6.55 7.50
N ILE A 247 -13.74 6.47 6.81
CA ILE A 247 -12.40 6.55 7.41
C ILE A 247 -11.94 8.01 7.36
N TYR A 248 -11.93 8.67 8.49
CA TYR A 248 -11.44 10.04 8.61
C TYR A 248 -9.99 10.08 9.11
N VAL A 249 -9.13 10.78 8.37
CA VAL A 249 -7.72 11.02 8.73
C VAL A 249 -7.44 12.51 8.64
N SER A 250 -7.16 13.14 9.79
CA SER A 250 -6.86 14.57 9.85
C SER A 250 -5.48 14.91 9.25
N ASP A 251 -5.29 16.14 8.74
CA ASP A 251 -3.98 16.62 8.26
C ASP A 251 -2.90 16.53 9.34
N ARG A 252 -3.27 16.80 10.59
CA ARG A 252 -2.39 16.63 11.76
C ARG A 252 -1.94 15.18 11.90
N ARG A 253 -2.82 14.21 11.64
CA ARG A 253 -2.49 12.79 11.71
C ARG A 253 -1.50 12.42 10.61
N TRP A 254 -1.67 12.90 9.37
CA TRP A 254 -0.70 12.70 8.30
C TRP A 254 0.69 13.26 8.63
N GLN A 255 0.77 14.44 9.26
CA GLN A 255 2.04 14.99 9.74
C GLN A 255 2.71 14.08 10.80
N HIS A 256 1.92 13.50 11.69
CA HIS A 256 2.45 12.59 12.71
C HIS A 256 2.88 11.24 12.13
N ILE A 257 2.14 10.72 11.13
CA ILE A 257 2.52 9.53 10.36
C ILE A 257 3.87 9.78 9.68
N ALA A 258 4.00 10.87 8.94
CA ALA A 258 5.27 11.24 8.30
C ALA A 258 6.44 11.32 9.30
N TYR A 259 6.20 11.83 10.50
CA TYR A 259 7.21 11.85 11.55
C TYR A 259 7.56 10.45 12.08
N LEU A 260 6.59 9.55 12.24
CA LEU A 260 6.83 8.15 12.64
C LEU A 260 7.68 7.41 11.59
N LEU A 261 7.40 7.63 10.30
CA LEU A 261 8.20 7.07 9.20
C LEU A 261 9.66 7.56 9.25
N LYS A 262 9.86 8.86 9.46
CA LYS A 262 11.20 9.45 9.60
C LYS A 262 11.96 8.87 10.81
N LEU A 263 11.26 8.70 11.92
CA LEU A 263 11.87 8.10 13.12
C LEU A 263 12.20 6.63 12.89
N SER A 264 11.32 5.87 12.24
CA SER A 264 11.58 4.47 11.85
C SER A 264 12.84 4.35 11.01
N ALA A 265 12.95 5.16 9.95
CA ALA A 265 14.12 5.18 9.08
C ALA A 265 15.41 5.53 9.84
N TYR A 266 15.36 6.57 10.69
CA TYR A 266 16.50 6.97 11.52
C TYR A 266 16.96 5.84 12.46
N LEU A 267 16.02 5.21 13.18
CA LEU A 267 16.32 4.11 14.09
C LEU A 267 16.75 2.82 13.38
N SER A 268 16.36 2.63 12.13
CA SER A 268 16.84 1.56 11.26
C SER A 268 18.19 1.87 10.59
N GLY A 269 18.80 3.03 10.91
CA GLY A 269 20.13 3.42 10.40
C GLY A 269 20.11 4.01 8.98
N LYS A 270 18.95 4.40 8.46
CA LYS A 270 18.75 4.96 7.12
C LYS A 270 18.89 6.48 7.13
N GLU A 271 19.26 7.06 5.99
CA GLU A 271 19.36 8.51 5.79
C GLU A 271 18.09 9.11 5.18
N GLU A 272 17.23 8.26 4.61
CA GLU A 272 15.97 8.63 3.97
C GLU A 272 14.92 7.57 4.27
N VAL A 273 13.65 7.98 4.33
CA VAL A 273 12.51 7.06 4.44
C VAL A 273 12.34 6.34 3.11
N ASP A 274 12.27 5.03 3.15
CA ASP A 274 12.03 4.19 1.98
C ASP A 274 10.68 3.45 2.06
N ILE A 275 10.40 2.68 1.03
CA ILE A 275 9.14 1.95 0.89
C ILE A 275 8.90 0.93 2.01
N TYR A 276 9.96 0.38 2.61
CA TYR A 276 9.88 -0.59 3.70
C TYR A 276 9.37 0.00 5.02
N ASP A 277 9.44 1.34 5.18
CA ASP A 277 8.86 2.04 6.32
C ASP A 277 7.34 2.21 6.20
N CYS A 278 6.77 2.11 4.99
CA CYS A 278 5.37 2.44 4.70
C CYS A 278 4.35 1.51 5.37
N PHE A 279 4.73 0.31 5.80
CA PHE A 279 3.82 -0.58 6.55
C PHE A 279 3.34 -0.01 7.88
N ILE A 280 4.09 0.93 8.46
CA ILE A 280 3.66 1.60 9.70
C ILE A 280 2.34 2.36 9.48
N ILE A 281 2.07 2.82 8.24
CA ILE A 281 0.96 3.71 7.90
C ILE A 281 -0.40 3.10 8.27
N TYR A 282 -0.66 1.83 7.91
CA TYR A 282 -1.97 1.23 8.15
C TYR A 282 -2.33 1.17 9.64
N ASN A 283 -1.33 1.01 10.52
CA ASN A 283 -1.51 1.05 11.98
C ASN A 283 -1.89 2.45 12.50
N CYS A 284 -1.85 3.46 11.65
CA CYS A 284 -2.21 4.83 11.99
C CYS A 284 -3.53 5.30 11.38
N LEU A 285 -4.19 4.50 10.55
CA LEU A 285 -5.33 4.97 9.73
C LEU A 285 -6.70 4.51 10.23
N TRP A 286 -6.81 3.29 10.75
CA TRP A 286 -8.10 2.71 11.11
C TRP A 286 -8.74 3.39 12.34
N SER A 287 -10.06 3.42 12.38
CA SER A 287 -10.84 3.99 13.48
C SER A 287 -11.81 2.99 14.11
N LYS A 288 -12.20 1.96 13.37
CA LYS A 288 -13.04 0.84 13.79
C LYS A 288 -12.37 -0.46 13.39
N GLU A 289 -12.77 -1.57 14.01
CA GLU A 289 -12.23 -2.89 13.69
C GLU A 289 -12.43 -3.26 12.22
N GLU A 290 -13.60 -2.95 11.65
CA GLU A 290 -13.94 -3.18 10.23
C GLU A 290 -13.02 -2.45 9.25
N HIS A 291 -12.33 -1.38 9.69
CA HIS A 291 -11.41 -0.61 8.85
C HIS A 291 -10.02 -1.27 8.73
N ILE A 292 -9.64 -2.15 9.68
CA ILE A 292 -8.26 -2.65 9.80
C ILE A 292 -7.82 -3.36 8.51
N GLU A 293 -8.60 -4.32 8.04
CA GLU A 293 -8.28 -5.06 6.82
C GLU A 293 -8.32 -4.17 5.56
N ALA A 294 -9.25 -3.22 5.52
CA ALA A 294 -9.38 -2.30 4.40
C ALA A 294 -8.15 -1.38 4.27
N VAL A 295 -7.72 -0.73 5.37
CA VAL A 295 -6.54 0.15 5.34
C VAL A 295 -5.24 -0.64 5.12
N LYS A 296 -5.16 -1.89 5.62
CA LYS A 296 -4.03 -2.78 5.35
C LYS A 296 -3.93 -3.05 3.85
N LYS A 297 -5.02 -3.50 3.21
CA LYS A 297 -5.06 -3.74 1.76
C LYS A 297 -4.77 -2.49 0.93
N ILE A 298 -5.31 -1.32 1.32
CA ILE A 298 -5.02 -0.05 0.63
C ILE A 298 -3.51 0.24 0.70
N THR A 299 -2.89 0.02 1.87
CA THR A 299 -1.45 0.25 2.04
C THR A 299 -0.62 -0.76 1.25
N GLU A 300 -0.99 -2.04 1.27
CA GLU A 300 -0.35 -3.09 0.49
C GLU A 300 -0.43 -2.81 -1.02
N ASN A 301 -1.60 -2.40 -1.53
CA ASN A 301 -1.78 -2.03 -2.93
C ASN A 301 -0.93 -0.81 -3.32
N ALA A 302 -0.86 0.21 -2.45
CA ALA A 302 -0.02 1.37 -2.67
C ALA A 302 1.47 0.98 -2.73
N ILE A 303 1.91 0.12 -1.82
CA ILE A 303 3.29 -0.40 -1.82
C ILE A 303 3.54 -1.19 -3.11
N ARG A 304 2.64 -2.09 -3.50
CA ARG A 304 2.77 -2.91 -4.70
C ARG A 304 2.85 -2.06 -5.98
N GLU A 305 2.06 -0.99 -6.08
CA GLU A 305 2.06 -0.06 -7.20
C GLU A 305 3.38 0.69 -7.35
N TYR A 306 3.98 1.12 -6.23
CA TYR A 306 5.22 1.92 -6.22
C TYR A 306 6.49 1.11 -5.89
N TYR A 307 6.36 -0.19 -5.58
CA TYR A 307 7.50 -1.10 -5.45
C TYR A 307 7.98 -1.51 -6.85
N ASN A 308 8.50 -0.51 -7.57
CA ASN A 308 8.90 -0.66 -8.95
C ASN A 308 10.40 -0.38 -9.08
N PHE A 309 11.13 -1.36 -9.59
CA PHE A 309 12.48 -1.19 -10.10
C PHE A 309 12.47 -0.72 -11.58
N ASN A 310 11.35 -0.09 -12.02
CA ASN A 310 11.03 0.13 -13.43
C ASN A 310 12.02 1.03 -14.14
N ASP A 311 12.56 2.06 -13.49
CA ASP A 311 13.45 3.02 -14.17
C ASP A 311 14.68 2.34 -14.82
N ILE A 312 15.20 1.26 -14.18
CA ILE A 312 16.36 0.50 -14.69
C ILE A 312 15.94 -0.51 -15.76
N ILE A 313 14.70 -0.99 -15.70
CA ILE A 313 14.18 -2.06 -16.54
C ILE A 313 13.49 -1.53 -17.78
N ASP A 314 12.89 -0.35 -17.71
CA ASP A 314 12.19 0.25 -18.84
C ASP A 314 13.17 0.55 -19.99
N GLU A 315 14.40 0.98 -19.68
CA GLU A 315 15.46 1.11 -20.69
C GLU A 315 15.77 -0.24 -21.34
N TRP A 316 15.97 -1.29 -20.53
CA TRP A 316 16.24 -2.63 -21.02
C TRP A 316 15.07 -3.20 -21.86
N LYS A 317 13.84 -3.02 -21.40
CA LYS A 317 12.62 -3.45 -22.11
C LYS A 317 12.49 -2.75 -23.45
N ASN A 318 12.70 -1.44 -23.48
CA ASN A 318 12.66 -0.64 -24.69
C ASN A 318 13.74 -1.09 -25.69
N ASP A 319 14.95 -1.36 -25.23
CA ASP A 319 16.05 -1.86 -26.07
C ASP A 319 15.70 -3.25 -26.63
N PHE A 320 15.14 -4.14 -25.79
CA PHE A 320 14.75 -5.49 -26.20
C PHE A 320 13.59 -5.46 -27.20
N GLU A 321 12.53 -4.70 -26.95
CA GLU A 321 11.41 -4.54 -27.89
C GLU A 321 11.86 -3.93 -29.22
N ASN A 322 12.77 -2.96 -29.19
CA ASN A 322 13.35 -2.39 -30.42
C ASN A 322 14.06 -3.46 -31.26
N ILE A 323 14.80 -4.36 -30.64
CA ILE A 323 15.45 -5.46 -31.36
C ILE A 323 14.42 -6.45 -31.88
N LYS A 324 13.41 -6.78 -31.10
CA LYS A 324 12.33 -7.69 -31.45
C LYS A 324 11.54 -7.21 -32.68
N ILE A 325 11.33 -5.89 -32.78
CA ILE A 325 10.60 -5.26 -33.88
C ILE A 325 11.48 -5.01 -35.09
N ASN A 326 12.70 -4.49 -34.89
CA ASN A 326 13.53 -3.96 -35.97
C ASN A 326 14.59 -4.93 -36.50
N ASN A 327 14.64 -6.21 -36.02
CA ASN A 327 15.62 -7.12 -36.56
C ASN A 327 15.21 -7.64 -37.93
N GLU A 328 16.13 -7.63 -38.87
CA GLU A 328 15.90 -8.05 -40.27
C GLU A 328 15.75 -9.58 -40.44
N CYS A 329 15.90 -10.35 -39.36
CA CYS A 329 15.70 -11.80 -39.38
C CYS A 329 14.21 -12.18 -39.45
N PHE A 330 13.33 -11.25 -39.16
CA PHE A 330 11.91 -11.50 -39.08
C PHE A 330 11.11 -10.35 -39.71
N TYR A 331 10.01 -10.70 -40.35
CA TYR A 331 8.99 -9.76 -40.79
C TYR A 331 7.77 -9.87 -39.89
N LEU A 332 7.16 -8.73 -39.59
CA LEU A 332 5.92 -8.67 -38.84
C LEU A 332 4.74 -8.62 -39.79
N GLU A 333 3.80 -9.54 -39.63
CA GLU A 333 2.55 -9.57 -40.39
C GLU A 333 1.37 -9.40 -39.45
N LYS A 334 0.46 -8.48 -39.75
CA LYS A 334 -0.81 -8.34 -39.03
C LYS A 334 -1.74 -9.46 -39.45
N VAL A 335 -2.11 -10.33 -38.53
CA VAL A 335 -3.08 -11.41 -38.71
C VAL A 335 -4.34 -11.05 -37.96
N TYR A 336 -5.42 -10.81 -38.67
CA TYR A 336 -6.71 -10.50 -38.07
C TYR A 336 -7.41 -11.77 -37.61
N ASP A 337 -8.14 -11.68 -36.49
CA ASP A 337 -9.00 -12.76 -36.03
C ASP A 337 -10.20 -12.89 -36.95
N THR A 338 -10.33 -14.07 -37.59
CA THR A 338 -11.23 -14.24 -38.71
C THR A 338 -12.02 -15.52 -38.67
N GLU A 339 -13.21 -15.46 -39.23
CA GLU A 339 -14.01 -16.63 -39.58
C GLU A 339 -13.83 -16.97 -41.07
N ASN A 340 -13.74 -18.25 -41.40
CA ASN A 340 -13.73 -18.74 -42.79
C ASN A 340 -15.17 -19.00 -43.25
N ILE A 341 -15.58 -18.30 -44.32
CA ILE A 341 -16.88 -18.45 -44.96
C ILE A 341 -16.65 -18.65 -46.47
N ASP A 342 -16.99 -19.80 -47.00
CA ASP A 342 -16.85 -20.14 -48.42
C ASP A 342 -15.43 -19.85 -48.99
N ASP A 343 -14.40 -20.36 -48.32
CA ASP A 343 -12.97 -20.16 -48.60
C ASP A 343 -12.48 -18.68 -48.60
N LYS A 344 -13.24 -17.80 -47.95
CA LYS A 344 -12.85 -16.41 -47.75
C LYS A 344 -12.81 -16.11 -46.26
N TYR A 345 -11.90 -15.23 -45.83
CA TYR A 345 -11.73 -14.82 -44.44
C TYR A 345 -12.43 -13.50 -44.17
N TYR A 346 -13.22 -13.46 -43.09
CA TYR A 346 -14.02 -12.32 -42.64
C TYR A 346 -13.78 -12.02 -41.19
N ILE A 347 -13.87 -10.75 -40.82
CA ILE A 347 -13.95 -10.30 -39.41
C ILE A 347 -15.43 -10.19 -39.03
N ALA A 348 -15.85 -10.90 -38.01
CA ALA A 348 -17.20 -10.77 -37.44
C ALA A 348 -17.26 -9.58 -36.46
N LYS A 349 -18.29 -8.73 -36.61
CA LYS A 349 -18.55 -7.64 -35.64
C LYS A 349 -20.01 -7.62 -35.27
N SER A 350 -20.29 -7.82 -33.97
CA SER A 350 -21.64 -7.69 -33.40
C SER A 350 -21.88 -6.28 -32.85
N PHE A 351 -23.09 -5.81 -32.96
CA PHE A 351 -23.54 -4.52 -32.44
C PHE A 351 -25.06 -4.45 -32.35
N ASP A 352 -25.55 -3.56 -31.50
CA ASP A 352 -26.98 -3.31 -31.32
C ASP A 352 -27.50 -2.31 -32.35
N VAL A 353 -28.62 -2.63 -33.01
CA VAL A 353 -29.35 -1.71 -33.86
C VAL A 353 -30.70 -1.41 -33.23
N VAL A 354 -31.05 -0.13 -33.12
CA VAL A 354 -32.39 0.30 -32.67
C VAL A 354 -33.41 -0.06 -33.75
N MET A 355 -34.43 -0.82 -33.38
CA MET A 355 -35.38 -1.42 -34.32
C MET A 355 -36.71 -0.64 -34.43
N ASP A 356 -37.08 0.18 -33.46
CA ASP A 356 -38.36 0.90 -33.43
C ASP A 356 -38.31 2.23 -32.65
N GLU A 357 -39.41 2.98 -32.64
CA GLU A 357 -39.57 4.25 -31.94
C GLU A 357 -39.53 4.13 -30.38
N TYR A 358 -39.60 2.89 -29.86
CA TYR A 358 -39.53 2.58 -28.42
C TYR A 358 -38.13 2.19 -27.97
N ASN A 359 -37.11 2.40 -28.81
CA ASN A 359 -35.70 2.07 -28.50
C ASN A 359 -35.43 0.58 -28.26
N ASN A 360 -36.25 -0.33 -28.79
CA ASN A 360 -35.95 -1.74 -28.78
C ASN A 360 -34.70 -2.02 -29.63
N LYS A 361 -33.72 -2.67 -29.02
CA LYS A 361 -32.44 -3.01 -29.66
C LYS A 361 -32.45 -4.46 -30.09
N ALA A 362 -31.90 -4.73 -31.26
CA ALA A 362 -31.60 -6.09 -31.73
C ALA A 362 -30.12 -6.20 -32.03
N GLU A 363 -29.50 -7.25 -31.50
CA GLU A 363 -28.13 -7.57 -31.82
C GLU A 363 -28.03 -7.98 -33.29
N THR A 364 -27.08 -7.42 -33.98
CA THR A 364 -26.82 -7.67 -35.40
C THR A 364 -25.34 -7.98 -35.60
N ILE A 365 -25.05 -8.96 -36.43
CA ILE A 365 -23.67 -9.33 -36.80
C ILE A 365 -23.43 -9.01 -38.25
N ILE A 366 -22.31 -8.38 -38.56
CA ILE A 366 -21.82 -8.19 -39.94
C ILE A 366 -20.47 -8.87 -40.11
N TYR A 367 -20.23 -9.35 -41.30
CA TYR A 367 -18.98 -10.00 -41.68
C TYR A 367 -18.25 -9.16 -42.72
N ILE A 368 -17.04 -8.72 -42.37
CA ILE A 368 -16.21 -7.80 -43.16
C ILE A 368 -15.08 -8.58 -43.83
N PRO A 369 -15.00 -8.58 -45.17
CA PRO A 369 -13.94 -9.31 -45.86
C PRO A 369 -12.57 -8.70 -45.60
N ILE A 370 -11.57 -9.48 -45.16
CA ILE A 370 -10.20 -9.01 -44.92
C ILE A 370 -9.60 -8.27 -46.11
N LYS A 371 -9.83 -8.77 -47.31
CA LYS A 371 -9.31 -8.14 -48.56
C LYS A 371 -9.77 -6.68 -48.71
N GLN A 372 -10.87 -6.29 -48.10
CA GLN A 372 -11.37 -4.92 -48.16
C GLN A 372 -10.64 -3.99 -47.17
N LEU A 373 -10.07 -4.52 -46.11
CA LEU A 373 -9.28 -3.74 -45.13
C LEU A 373 -7.94 -3.24 -45.70
N GLN A 374 -7.51 -3.82 -46.83
CA GLN A 374 -6.30 -3.38 -47.55
C GLN A 374 -6.55 -2.24 -48.53
N LYS A 375 -7.81 -1.83 -48.72
CA LYS A 375 -8.22 -0.83 -49.71
C LYS A 375 -9.05 0.27 -49.05
N ASN A 376 -8.62 1.51 -49.22
CA ASN A 376 -9.44 2.66 -48.81
C ASN A 376 -10.73 2.68 -49.62
N GLY A 377 -11.83 3.01 -48.94
CA GLY A 377 -13.11 3.21 -49.59
C GLY A 377 -14.27 2.41 -49.00
N TYR A 378 -15.41 2.60 -49.61
CA TYR A 378 -16.66 1.99 -49.19
C TYR A 378 -16.87 0.59 -49.73
N PHE A 379 -17.40 -0.30 -48.90
CA PHE A 379 -17.82 -1.64 -49.29
C PHE A 379 -19.05 -2.08 -48.47
N TYR A 380 -19.73 -3.12 -48.94
CA TYR A 380 -20.90 -3.69 -48.28
C TYR A 380 -20.50 -4.99 -47.57
N PRO A 381 -20.73 -5.13 -46.26
CA PRO A 381 -20.46 -6.35 -45.51
C PRO A 381 -21.48 -7.45 -45.82
N LEU A 382 -21.24 -8.67 -45.37
CA LEU A 382 -22.28 -9.70 -45.34
C LEU A 382 -23.09 -9.54 -44.03
N ASP A 383 -24.38 -9.90 -44.08
CA ASP A 383 -25.26 -9.98 -42.92
C ASP A 383 -25.15 -11.34 -42.21
N ILE A 384 -25.95 -11.54 -41.16
CA ILE A 384 -26.01 -12.80 -40.38
C ILE A 384 -26.39 -14.01 -41.24
N SER A 385 -27.11 -13.79 -42.34
CA SER A 385 -27.45 -14.82 -43.34
C SER A 385 -26.36 -15.04 -44.40
N ARG A 386 -25.18 -14.42 -44.21
CA ARG A 386 -24.01 -14.46 -45.07
C ARG A 386 -24.23 -13.91 -46.50
N ASN A 387 -25.25 -13.08 -46.66
CA ASN A 387 -25.53 -12.39 -47.90
C ASN A 387 -25.02 -10.96 -47.88
N GLN A 388 -24.54 -10.44 -49.01
CA GLN A 388 -24.11 -9.05 -49.10
C GLN A 388 -25.32 -8.13 -48.86
N THR A 389 -25.20 -7.28 -47.82
CA THR A 389 -26.28 -6.38 -47.44
C THR A 389 -26.00 -4.93 -47.82
N LYS A 390 -27.02 -4.26 -48.40
CA LYS A 390 -27.00 -2.81 -48.63
C LYS A 390 -27.54 -2.00 -47.43
N LYS A 391 -27.94 -2.69 -46.36
CA LYS A 391 -28.45 -2.07 -45.15
C LYS A 391 -27.33 -1.36 -44.39
N PHE A 392 -26.12 -1.94 -44.40
CA PHE A 392 -24.92 -1.37 -43.82
C PHE A 392 -23.88 -1.12 -44.90
N ARG A 393 -23.07 -0.10 -44.69
CA ARG A 393 -21.90 0.20 -45.52
C ARG A 393 -20.71 0.42 -44.60
N CYS A 394 -19.59 -0.18 -44.94
CA CYS A 394 -18.35 0.01 -44.21
C CYS A 394 -17.43 0.94 -44.98
N ASN A 395 -16.75 1.82 -44.30
CA ASN A 395 -15.72 2.67 -44.85
C ASN A 395 -14.40 2.44 -44.12
N PHE A 396 -13.36 2.04 -44.84
CA PHE A 396 -12.03 1.81 -44.32
C PHE A 396 -11.09 2.94 -44.77
N PHE A 397 -10.44 3.59 -43.80
CA PHE A 397 -9.61 4.77 -44.05
C PHE A 397 -8.10 4.45 -44.15
N GLY A 398 -7.70 3.21 -44.17
CA GLY A 398 -6.29 2.81 -44.30
C GLY A 398 -5.46 2.96 -43.04
N SER A 399 -6.07 3.35 -41.93
CA SER A 399 -5.43 3.53 -40.60
C SER A 399 -5.91 2.51 -39.57
N ASP A 400 -6.17 1.27 -40.02
CA ASP A 400 -6.76 0.19 -39.20
C ASP A 400 -8.15 0.51 -38.61
N LYS A 401 -8.78 1.63 -39.03
CA LYS A 401 -10.11 2.04 -38.58
C LYS A 401 -11.19 1.76 -39.61
N CYS A 402 -12.30 1.17 -39.18
CA CYS A 402 -13.45 0.90 -39.97
C CYS A 402 -14.70 1.59 -39.40
N VAL A 403 -15.33 2.44 -40.19
CA VAL A 403 -16.60 3.08 -39.84
C VAL A 403 -17.74 2.30 -40.43
N VAL A 404 -18.72 1.93 -39.61
CA VAL A 404 -19.96 1.28 -40.06
C VAL A 404 -21.06 2.32 -40.14
N GLU A 405 -21.68 2.42 -41.30
CA GLU A 405 -22.74 3.36 -41.57
C GLU A 405 -24.03 2.61 -41.90
N ILE A 406 -25.17 3.12 -41.40
CA ILE A 406 -26.51 2.58 -41.75
C ILE A 406 -27.10 3.34 -42.93
N ASN A 407 -27.75 2.63 -43.85
CA ASN A 407 -28.49 3.23 -44.93
C ASN A 407 -29.88 3.67 -44.43
N SER A 408 -30.04 4.92 -44.11
CA SER A 408 -31.29 5.52 -43.60
C SER A 408 -32.46 5.47 -44.59
N ALA A 409 -32.19 5.21 -45.87
CA ALA A 409 -33.25 5.04 -46.91
C ALA A 409 -33.86 3.63 -46.90
N ILE A 410 -33.29 2.65 -46.20
CA ILE A 410 -33.82 1.29 -46.08
C ILE A 410 -34.73 1.22 -44.84
N LYS A 411 -36.02 0.93 -45.06
CA LYS A 411 -37.02 0.73 -44.00
C LYS A 411 -36.55 -0.32 -43.00
N ILE A 412 -36.46 0.08 -41.75
CA ILE A 412 -36.49 -0.82 -40.61
C ILE A 412 -37.95 -0.86 -40.19
N ASN A 413 -38.65 -1.97 -40.42
CA ASN A 413 -40.07 -2.19 -40.05
C ASN A 413 -41.10 -1.16 -40.54
N GLY A 414 -41.31 -1.00 -41.83
CA GLY A 414 -42.58 -0.59 -42.40
C GLY A 414 -42.94 0.90 -42.37
N LEU A 415 -42.25 1.75 -41.69
CA LEU A 415 -42.53 3.20 -41.58
C LEU A 415 -41.75 3.99 -42.63
N LEU A 416 -42.49 4.72 -43.47
CA LEU A 416 -41.99 5.63 -44.48
C LEU A 416 -41.39 6.89 -43.86
N SER A 417 -40.10 7.09 -43.91
CA SER A 417 -39.49 8.40 -43.85
C SER A 417 -39.37 8.95 -45.28
N ASN A 418 -40.19 9.95 -45.59
CA ASN A 418 -40.21 10.69 -46.86
C ASN A 418 -39.00 11.65 -46.94
N ARG A 419 -37.78 11.16 -47.02
CA ARG A 419 -36.64 11.95 -47.48
C ARG A 419 -35.80 11.15 -48.45
N LEU A 420 -35.96 11.50 -49.70
CA LEU A 420 -35.16 11.09 -50.84
C LEU A 420 -33.74 11.68 -50.79
N SER A 421 -32.96 11.25 -49.83
CA SER A 421 -31.50 11.38 -49.90
C SER A 421 -30.89 10.05 -49.45
N LYS A 422 -30.03 9.51 -50.28
CA LYS A 422 -29.21 8.33 -49.96
C LYS A 422 -28.16 8.73 -48.88
N ASN A 423 -28.56 9.04 -47.72
CA ASN A 423 -27.68 9.42 -46.65
C ASN A 423 -27.40 8.20 -45.80
N TYR A 424 -26.15 7.79 -45.78
CA TYR A 424 -25.62 6.83 -44.84
C TYR A 424 -25.20 7.62 -43.59
N GLU A 425 -25.70 7.23 -42.43
CA GLU A 425 -25.34 7.82 -41.17
C GLU A 425 -24.36 6.90 -40.43
N ALA A 426 -23.31 7.48 -39.89
CA ALA A 426 -22.32 6.74 -39.09
C ALA A 426 -22.97 6.15 -37.86
N LEU A 427 -22.84 4.85 -37.65
CA LEU A 427 -23.39 4.11 -36.53
C LEU A 427 -22.35 3.97 -35.43
N PHE A 428 -21.16 3.53 -35.80
CA PHE A 428 -20.01 3.40 -34.89
C PHE A 428 -18.71 3.25 -35.69
N GLU A 429 -17.61 3.43 -34.98
CA GLU A 429 -16.26 3.23 -35.46
C GLU A 429 -15.59 2.14 -34.63
N PHE A 430 -14.78 1.27 -35.23
CA PHE A 430 -13.99 0.28 -34.53
C PHE A 430 -12.65 0.02 -35.22
N GLU A 431 -11.69 -0.45 -34.46
CA GLU A 431 -10.43 -0.99 -34.97
C GLU A 431 -10.51 -2.51 -34.98
N PRO A 432 -10.28 -3.17 -36.14
CA PRO A 432 -10.26 -4.63 -36.23
C PRO A 432 -9.16 -5.20 -35.32
N GLU A 433 -9.51 -6.18 -34.49
CA GLU A 433 -8.55 -6.88 -33.67
C GLU A 433 -7.58 -7.70 -34.52
N TYR A 434 -6.31 -7.63 -34.22
CA TYR A 434 -5.28 -8.40 -34.89
C TYR A 434 -4.16 -8.77 -33.90
N HIS A 435 -3.47 -9.87 -34.19
CA HIS A 435 -2.22 -10.21 -33.55
C HIS A 435 -1.06 -10.11 -34.54
N ILE A 436 0.13 -9.82 -34.02
CA ILE A 436 1.33 -9.71 -34.84
C ILE A 436 1.96 -11.10 -34.95
N LYS A 437 2.01 -11.62 -36.16
CA LYS A 437 2.71 -12.86 -36.50
C LYS A 437 4.11 -12.53 -37.01
N ARG A 438 5.10 -13.18 -36.41
CA ARG A 438 6.49 -13.05 -36.81
C ARG A 438 6.83 -14.12 -37.84
N LEU A 439 7.25 -13.70 -39.03
CA LEU A 439 7.67 -14.58 -40.14
C LEU A 439 9.19 -14.53 -40.27
N LYS A 440 9.85 -15.68 -40.37
CA LYS A 440 11.30 -15.73 -40.61
C LYS A 440 11.64 -15.21 -42.01
N ALA A 441 12.62 -14.33 -42.12
CA ALA A 441 13.24 -13.97 -43.39
C ALA A 441 13.91 -15.20 -44.00
N LYS A 442 13.97 -15.26 -45.32
CA LYS A 442 14.56 -16.46 -46.01
C LYS A 442 16.05 -16.57 -45.74
N LYS A 443 16.79 -15.47 -45.73
CA LYS A 443 18.25 -15.44 -45.48
C LYS A 443 18.67 -14.06 -44.97
N ILE A 444 19.75 -13.98 -44.16
CA ILE A 444 20.32 -12.73 -43.63
C ILE A 444 21.83 -12.70 -43.87
N GLU A 445 22.38 -11.48 -43.99
CA GLU A 445 23.83 -11.25 -44.07
C GLU A 445 24.53 -11.60 -42.74
N LYS A 446 25.70 -12.22 -42.83
CA LYS A 446 26.45 -12.71 -41.65
C LYS A 446 26.78 -11.57 -40.67
N GLU A 447 27.21 -10.42 -41.17
CA GLU A 447 27.55 -9.24 -40.31
C GLU A 447 26.34 -8.73 -39.53
N LYS A 448 25.16 -8.70 -40.15
CA LYS A 448 23.93 -8.25 -39.47
C LYS A 448 23.50 -9.26 -38.38
N LYS A 449 23.62 -10.55 -38.65
CA LYS A 449 23.37 -11.61 -37.68
C LYS A 449 24.25 -11.47 -36.46
N GLU A 450 25.58 -11.33 -36.65
CA GLU A 450 26.55 -11.15 -35.58
C GLU A 450 26.26 -9.88 -34.76
N LYS A 451 25.87 -8.80 -35.41
CA LYS A 451 25.48 -7.54 -34.73
C LYS A 451 24.32 -7.76 -33.75
N TYR A 452 23.23 -8.41 -34.21
CA TYR A 452 22.05 -8.66 -33.37
C TYR A 452 22.36 -9.62 -32.22
N VAL A 453 23.18 -10.67 -32.46
CA VAL A 453 23.62 -11.61 -31.42
C VAL A 453 24.45 -10.89 -30.35
N ASN A 454 25.35 -9.99 -30.75
CA ASN A 454 26.16 -9.21 -29.81
C ASN A 454 25.30 -8.26 -28.94
N ILE A 455 24.34 -7.56 -29.55
CA ILE A 455 23.43 -6.69 -28.79
C ILE A 455 22.59 -7.52 -27.78
N LEU A 456 22.10 -8.69 -28.19
CA LEU A 456 21.35 -9.57 -27.28
C LEU A 456 22.24 -10.13 -26.16
N ASN A 457 23.51 -10.43 -26.41
CA ASN A 457 24.45 -10.81 -25.36
C ASN A 457 24.65 -9.70 -24.34
N ASP A 458 24.82 -8.44 -24.79
CA ASP A 458 24.97 -7.29 -23.91
C ASP A 458 23.69 -7.06 -23.06
N LEU A 459 22.50 -7.24 -23.66
CA LEU A 459 21.23 -7.17 -22.94
C LEU A 459 21.08 -8.30 -21.91
N LEU A 460 21.50 -9.52 -22.22
CA LEU A 460 21.48 -10.64 -21.27
C LEU A 460 22.40 -10.38 -20.09
N LEU A 461 23.59 -9.82 -20.34
CA LEU A 461 24.50 -9.43 -19.24
C LEU A 461 23.93 -8.30 -18.38
N LYS A 462 23.26 -7.30 -19.00
CA LYS A 462 22.59 -6.21 -18.27
C LYS A 462 21.50 -6.75 -17.35
N ILE A 463 20.61 -7.64 -17.85
CA ILE A 463 19.51 -8.17 -17.03
C ILE A 463 20.02 -9.06 -15.88
N ASP A 464 21.08 -9.84 -16.09
CA ASP A 464 21.72 -10.63 -15.02
C ASP A 464 22.29 -9.75 -13.91
N ASN A 465 22.92 -8.64 -14.27
CA ASN A 465 23.41 -7.65 -13.31
C ASN A 465 22.28 -6.99 -12.54
N ILE A 466 21.16 -6.66 -13.22
CA ILE A 466 19.96 -6.10 -12.58
C ILE A 466 19.40 -7.09 -11.56
N ILE A 467 19.18 -8.35 -11.94
CA ILE A 467 18.67 -9.41 -11.05
C ILE A 467 19.59 -9.59 -9.85
N SER A 468 20.90 -9.64 -10.06
CA SER A 468 21.89 -9.83 -8.98
C SER A 468 21.90 -8.65 -8.02
N ASN A 469 21.87 -7.42 -8.52
CA ASN A 469 21.81 -6.21 -7.71
C ASN A 469 20.54 -6.13 -6.87
N ILE A 470 19.40 -6.50 -7.46
CA ILE A 470 18.11 -6.52 -6.78
C ILE A 470 18.15 -7.57 -5.65
N LYS A 471 18.60 -8.80 -5.94
CA LYS A 471 18.73 -9.88 -4.94
C LYS A 471 19.64 -9.49 -3.76
N ASN A 472 20.75 -8.82 -4.03
CA ASN A 472 21.69 -8.39 -3.00
C ASN A 472 21.15 -7.24 -2.12
N ASN A 473 20.38 -6.32 -2.70
CA ASN A 473 19.86 -5.16 -1.98
C ASN A 473 18.62 -5.48 -1.12
N PHE A 474 17.87 -6.54 -1.46
CA PHE A 474 16.66 -6.90 -0.73
C PHE A 474 16.93 -7.30 0.72
N GLU A 475 17.95 -8.13 0.99
CA GLU A 475 18.26 -8.60 2.35
C GLU A 475 18.80 -7.49 3.28
N ILE A 476 19.40 -6.44 2.71
CA ILE A 476 19.99 -5.32 3.46
C ILE A 476 18.92 -4.32 3.94
N SER A 477 17.74 -4.29 3.34
CA SER A 477 16.73 -3.24 3.52
C SER A 477 15.65 -3.56 4.56
N ARG A 478 15.73 -4.69 5.29
CA ARG A 478 14.74 -5.05 6.32
C ARG A 478 14.68 -3.96 7.41
N ASN A 479 13.48 -3.42 7.64
CA ASN A 479 13.21 -2.47 8.71
C ASN A 479 13.07 -3.22 10.05
N ILE A 480 13.68 -2.70 11.13
CA ILE A 480 13.63 -3.32 12.47
C ILE A 480 12.23 -3.33 13.11
N PHE A 481 11.30 -2.53 12.60
CA PHE A 481 9.91 -2.45 13.04
C PHE A 481 8.94 -3.28 12.20
N MET A 482 9.44 -3.97 11.19
CA MET A 482 8.66 -4.79 10.28
C MET A 482 8.45 -6.19 10.84
N SER A 483 7.23 -6.69 10.80
CA SER A 483 6.92 -8.08 11.13
C SER A 483 7.43 -9.05 10.05
N ASP A 484 7.47 -10.34 10.39
CA ASP A 484 7.81 -11.38 9.41
C ASP A 484 6.73 -11.50 8.32
N GLU A 485 5.45 -11.23 8.64
CA GLU A 485 4.35 -11.21 7.67
C GLU A 485 4.56 -10.09 6.64
N GLU A 486 4.86 -8.88 7.09
CA GLU A 486 5.14 -7.73 6.24
C GLU A 486 6.43 -7.92 5.41
N PHE A 487 7.45 -8.53 6.00
CA PHE A 487 8.67 -8.87 5.28
C PHE A 487 8.42 -9.92 4.18
N ASN A 488 7.60 -10.93 4.46
CA ASN A 488 7.21 -11.94 3.47
C ASN A 488 6.38 -11.34 2.35
N PHE A 489 5.52 -10.35 2.64
CA PHE A 489 4.80 -9.61 1.59
C PHE A 489 5.76 -8.91 0.60
N PHE A 490 6.81 -8.25 1.09
CA PHE A 490 7.83 -7.70 0.21
C PHE A 490 8.60 -8.78 -0.55
N ARG A 491 8.84 -9.92 0.10
CA ARG A 491 9.49 -11.07 -0.55
C ARG A 491 8.64 -11.63 -1.69
N GLU A 492 7.33 -11.78 -1.49
CA GLU A 492 6.41 -12.22 -2.55
C GLU A 492 6.43 -11.26 -3.76
N ILE A 493 6.29 -9.95 -3.53
CA ILE A 493 6.38 -8.96 -4.63
C ILE A 493 7.73 -9.05 -5.32
N PHE A 494 8.78 -9.22 -4.56
CA PHE A 494 10.14 -9.33 -5.05
C PHE A 494 10.34 -10.61 -5.89
N ASP A 495 9.85 -11.75 -5.41
CA ASP A 495 9.94 -13.03 -6.10
C ASP A 495 9.12 -12.98 -7.40
N ASP A 496 7.88 -12.47 -7.38
CA ASP A 496 7.05 -12.24 -8.58
C ASP A 496 7.79 -11.36 -9.61
N TYR A 497 8.46 -10.32 -9.12
CA TYR A 497 9.21 -9.41 -9.97
C TYR A 497 10.43 -10.08 -10.59
N ILE A 498 11.18 -10.87 -9.81
CA ILE A 498 12.33 -11.64 -10.31
C ILE A 498 11.87 -12.70 -11.33
N GLU A 499 10.77 -13.41 -11.07
CA GLU A 499 10.19 -14.35 -12.04
C GLU A 499 9.85 -13.68 -13.37
N ASN A 500 9.26 -12.49 -13.33
CA ASN A 500 8.98 -11.71 -14.52
C ASN A 500 10.26 -11.36 -15.29
N LEU A 501 11.33 -10.95 -14.60
CA LEU A 501 12.62 -10.67 -15.23
C LEU A 501 13.29 -11.91 -15.81
N GLU A 502 13.24 -13.02 -15.10
CA GLU A 502 13.78 -14.31 -15.58
C GLU A 502 12.99 -14.80 -16.80
N SER A 503 11.66 -14.56 -16.86
CA SER A 503 10.83 -14.82 -18.03
C SER A 503 11.23 -13.95 -19.23
N GLU A 504 11.46 -12.65 -19.02
CA GLU A 504 11.93 -11.74 -20.07
C GLU A 504 13.34 -12.12 -20.56
N LYS A 505 14.25 -12.49 -19.64
CA LYS A 505 15.55 -13.04 -20.00
C LYS A 505 15.43 -14.28 -20.89
N LEU A 506 14.55 -15.22 -20.53
CA LEU A 506 14.30 -16.42 -21.31
C LEU A 506 13.78 -16.09 -22.71
N ASN A 507 12.93 -15.07 -22.84
CA ASN A 507 12.44 -14.58 -24.13
C ASN A 507 13.58 -14.01 -24.99
N ALA A 508 14.52 -13.27 -24.37
CA ALA A 508 15.70 -12.77 -25.07
C ALA A 508 16.65 -13.90 -25.49
N GLU A 509 16.86 -14.92 -24.65
CA GLU A 509 17.63 -16.13 -24.99
C GLU A 509 17.00 -16.90 -26.16
N LYS A 510 15.67 -17.07 -26.15
CA LYS A 510 14.95 -17.71 -27.25
C LYS A 510 15.12 -16.93 -28.56
N LEU A 511 14.97 -15.60 -28.51
CA LEU A 511 15.19 -14.76 -29.69
C LEU A 511 16.62 -14.86 -30.20
N LYS A 512 17.63 -14.84 -29.31
CA LYS A 512 19.04 -15.04 -29.67
C LYS A 512 19.25 -16.38 -30.37
N ASN A 513 18.77 -17.49 -29.78
CA ASN A 513 18.87 -18.82 -30.37
C ASN A 513 18.18 -18.92 -31.75
N GLU A 514 17.02 -18.28 -31.90
CA GLU A 514 16.33 -18.22 -33.22
C GLU A 514 17.16 -17.47 -34.25
N ILE A 515 17.84 -16.39 -33.88
CA ILE A 515 18.72 -15.62 -34.76
C ILE A 515 20.00 -16.42 -35.09
N GLU A 516 20.64 -17.04 -34.09
CA GLU A 516 21.83 -17.87 -34.28
C GLU A 516 21.61 -19.06 -35.20
N ASN A 517 20.43 -19.66 -35.16
CA ASN A 517 20.05 -20.78 -36.02
C ASN A 517 19.49 -20.35 -37.38
N HIS A 518 19.52 -19.05 -37.69
CA HIS A 518 19.02 -18.55 -38.95
C HIS A 518 20.02 -18.79 -40.10
N GLU A 519 19.50 -19.20 -41.30
CA GLU A 519 20.34 -19.40 -42.50
C GLU A 519 21.00 -18.08 -42.94
N THR A 520 22.31 -18.14 -43.19
CA THR A 520 23.11 -16.99 -43.64
C THR A 520 23.40 -17.02 -45.12
N ILE A 521 23.50 -15.84 -45.73
CA ILE A 521 24.11 -15.66 -47.07
C ILE A 521 25.59 -15.39 -46.81
N TYR A 522 26.48 -16.15 -47.49
CA TYR A 522 27.92 -15.91 -47.45
C TYR A 522 28.27 -14.73 -48.33
#